data_0852b46e2a595b1c54b4fc454bf73658
#
_entry.id   0852b46e2a595b1c54b4fc454bf73658
#
_cell.length_a   1.000
_cell.length_b   1.000
_cell.length_c   1.000
_cell.angle_alpha   90.00
_cell.angle_beta   90.00
_cell.angle_gamma   90.00
#
_symmetry.space_group_name_H-M   'P 1'
#
loop_
_entity.id
_entity.type
_entity.pdbx_description
1 polymer ?
#
loop_
_entity_poly.entity_id
_entity_poly.type
_entity_poly.pdbx_seq_one_letter_code
_entity_poly.pdbx_strand_id
1 'polypeptide(L)'
;GFNVTILIEMGEERGSPGLKDFCAAHKDLFKADVFIASDGPRIHPDKPTIFMGSRGVFNFTMRLESHAGGHHSGNWGGLLTNPGVVMAHALASMIDRNGKILVEGWRNTHIPNSVRAAIAKLEVGGGDNAPEINPNWGEPDMTLAERVFASNTFEVRAFETGNPQSPANAIPPHAVVFGHLRYVVGTEVNQLMPLLRAHLDKHGFSDITIISERDPMYATRLDPDHPWAKWAVDSLGQTAGEEI
;
A
#
# COMPACT_ATOMS: atom_id res chain seq x y z
N GLY A 1 38.01 13.12 -0.59
CA GLY A 1 37.48 12.18 -1.60
C GLY A 1 36.58 11.19 -0.93
N PHE A 2 35.69 10.58 -1.69
CA PHE A 2 34.78 9.51 -1.27
C PHE A 2 34.84 8.38 -2.30
N ASN A 3 34.52 7.17 -1.85
CA ASN A 3 34.41 6.01 -2.73
C ASN A 3 32.95 5.88 -3.18
N VAL A 4 32.74 5.46 -4.42
CA VAL A 4 31.41 5.24 -4.99
C VAL A 4 31.30 3.82 -5.51
N THR A 5 30.26 3.12 -5.09
CA THR A 5 29.84 1.85 -5.69
C THR A 5 28.52 2.10 -6.42
N ILE A 6 28.43 1.72 -7.69
CA ILE A 6 27.24 1.93 -8.49
C ILE A 6 26.58 0.57 -8.76
N LEU A 7 25.31 0.45 -8.42
CA LEU A 7 24.44 -0.66 -8.78
C LEU A 7 23.45 -0.18 -9.85
N ILE A 8 23.47 -0.84 -11.00
CA ILE A 8 22.51 -0.56 -12.10
C ILE A 8 21.57 -1.75 -12.21
N GLU A 9 20.27 -1.49 -12.08
CA GLU A 9 19.22 -2.48 -12.13
C GLU A 9 18.26 -2.14 -13.28
N MET A 10 17.86 -3.13 -14.09
CA MET A 10 17.08 -2.93 -15.31
C MET A 10 15.72 -3.64 -15.27
N GLY A 11 15.34 -4.22 -14.16
CA GLY A 11 14.12 -5.03 -14.02
C GLY A 11 13.14 -4.51 -12.97
N GLU A 12 13.27 -3.26 -12.50
CA GLU A 12 12.51 -2.71 -11.38
C GLU A 12 10.99 -2.82 -11.64
N GLU A 13 10.52 -2.41 -12.82
CA GLU A 13 9.10 -2.45 -13.24
C GLU A 13 8.50 -3.87 -13.29
N ARG A 14 9.36 -4.88 -13.26
CA ARG A 14 8.97 -6.30 -13.17
C ARG A 14 9.17 -6.89 -11.78
N GLY A 15 9.46 -6.07 -10.78
CA GLY A 15 9.70 -6.46 -9.39
C GLY A 15 11.13 -6.94 -9.12
N SER A 16 12.10 -6.44 -9.86
CA SER A 16 13.56 -6.66 -9.66
C SER A 16 13.94 -8.14 -9.50
N PRO A 17 13.62 -9.02 -10.46
CA PRO A 17 13.86 -10.46 -10.32
C PRO A 17 15.34 -10.75 -10.12
N GLY A 18 15.69 -11.46 -9.03
CA GLY A 18 17.07 -11.85 -8.69
C GLY A 18 17.88 -10.77 -7.96
N LEU A 19 17.44 -9.53 -7.85
CA LEU A 19 18.18 -8.46 -7.16
C LEU A 19 18.42 -8.79 -5.68
N LYS A 20 17.40 -9.30 -4.98
CA LYS A 20 17.50 -9.71 -3.57
C LYS A 20 18.62 -10.74 -3.37
N ASP A 21 18.64 -11.76 -4.20
CA ASP A 21 19.62 -12.85 -4.10
C ASP A 21 21.03 -12.36 -4.47
N PHE A 22 21.13 -11.52 -5.50
CA PHE A 22 22.39 -10.88 -5.90
C PHE A 22 22.97 -10.03 -4.76
N CYS A 23 22.17 -9.15 -4.17
CA CYS A 23 22.59 -8.32 -3.03
C CYS A 23 22.98 -9.18 -1.81
N ALA A 24 22.23 -10.27 -1.56
CA ALA A 24 22.53 -11.18 -0.46
C ALA A 24 23.87 -11.92 -0.66
N ALA A 25 24.18 -12.32 -1.89
CA ALA A 25 25.44 -12.99 -2.24
C ALA A 25 26.66 -12.05 -2.23
N HIS A 26 26.45 -10.75 -2.43
CA HIS A 26 27.52 -9.76 -2.61
C HIS A 26 27.50 -8.64 -1.56
N LYS A 27 27.06 -8.93 -0.32
CA LYS A 27 26.92 -7.94 0.77
C LYS A 27 28.16 -7.07 1.00
N ASP A 28 29.35 -7.64 0.85
CA ASP A 28 30.60 -6.92 1.09
C ASP A 28 30.86 -5.82 0.06
N LEU A 29 30.36 -5.98 -1.18
CA LEU A 29 30.46 -4.97 -2.22
C LEU A 29 29.56 -3.75 -1.95
N PHE A 30 28.50 -3.95 -1.16
CA PHE A 30 27.51 -2.92 -0.87
C PHE A 30 27.67 -2.28 0.52
N LYS A 31 28.80 -2.52 1.20
CA LYS A 31 29.12 -1.78 2.43
C LYS A 31 29.37 -0.32 2.09
N ALA A 32 28.51 0.57 2.57
CA ALA A 32 28.59 1.99 2.36
C ALA A 32 28.04 2.76 3.57
N ASP A 33 28.46 4.00 3.74
CA ASP A 33 27.95 4.87 4.81
C ASP A 33 26.55 5.38 4.47
N VAL A 34 26.21 5.49 3.19
CA VAL A 34 24.92 5.95 2.69
C VAL A 34 24.57 5.25 1.37
N PHE A 35 23.30 4.95 1.21
CA PHE A 35 22.70 4.49 -0.06
C PHE A 35 21.83 5.60 -0.63
N ILE A 36 22.07 5.97 -1.88
CA ILE A 36 21.28 6.96 -2.63
C ILE A 36 20.69 6.25 -3.84
N ALA A 37 19.38 6.15 -3.90
CA ALA A 37 18.67 5.65 -5.08
C ALA A 37 18.30 6.84 -5.99
N SER A 38 18.54 6.69 -7.29
CA SER A 38 18.05 7.61 -8.31
C SER A 38 16.83 6.97 -8.96
N ASP A 39 15.69 7.11 -8.32
CA ASP A 39 14.43 6.52 -8.70
C ASP A 39 13.26 7.35 -8.16
N GLY A 40 12.09 7.10 -8.69
CA GLY A 40 10.84 7.63 -8.19
C GLY A 40 10.31 8.87 -8.91
N PRO A 41 8.97 9.00 -8.93
CA PRO A 41 8.33 10.18 -9.45
C PRO A 41 8.55 11.37 -8.52
N ARG A 42 8.77 12.55 -9.06
CA ARG A 42 8.71 13.80 -8.30
C ARG A 42 7.25 14.09 -7.91
N ILE A 43 7.04 14.74 -6.77
CA ILE A 43 5.71 15.26 -6.37
C ILE A 43 5.25 16.30 -7.39
N HIS A 44 6.18 17.13 -7.86
CA HIS A 44 5.99 18.14 -8.89
C HIS A 44 7.19 18.14 -9.86
N PRO A 45 6.98 18.25 -11.19
CA PRO A 45 8.08 18.18 -12.18
C PRO A 45 9.20 19.18 -11.93
N ASP A 46 8.83 20.38 -11.50
CA ASP A 46 9.74 21.53 -11.34
C ASP A 46 10.28 21.68 -9.92
N LYS A 47 9.89 20.80 -8.97
CA LYS A 47 10.36 20.85 -7.59
C LYS A 47 11.33 19.69 -7.31
N PRO A 48 12.61 19.97 -6.96
CA PRO A 48 13.51 18.92 -6.49
C PRO A 48 12.93 18.23 -5.26
N THR A 49 12.99 16.91 -5.23
CA THR A 49 12.37 16.12 -4.18
C THR A 49 13.31 15.04 -3.70
N ILE A 50 13.43 14.89 -2.38
CA ILE A 50 14.15 13.80 -1.73
C ILE A 50 13.16 12.93 -0.98
N PHE A 51 13.11 11.64 -1.32
CA PHE A 51 12.36 10.66 -0.57
C PHE A 51 13.23 10.02 0.50
N MET A 52 12.82 10.09 1.76
CA MET A 52 13.56 9.53 2.89
C MET A 52 13.27 8.04 3.12
N GLY A 53 12.54 7.41 2.21
CA GLY A 53 12.17 6.00 2.24
C GLY A 53 10.91 5.73 1.43
N SER A 54 10.37 4.53 1.59
CA SER A 54 9.16 4.09 0.89
C SER A 54 8.18 3.39 1.83
N ARG A 55 6.89 3.48 1.51
CA ARG A 55 5.88 2.63 2.14
C ARG A 55 6.05 1.19 1.68
N GLY A 56 5.83 0.26 2.60
CA GLY A 56 5.75 -1.15 2.25
C GLY A 56 4.44 -1.51 1.55
N VAL A 57 4.39 -2.70 1.00
CA VAL A 57 3.21 -3.26 0.32
C VAL A 57 2.97 -4.68 0.80
N PHE A 58 1.73 -4.94 1.21
CA PHE A 58 1.20 -6.26 1.46
C PHE A 58 0.04 -6.53 0.51
N ASN A 59 0.23 -7.43 -0.46
CA ASN A 59 -0.78 -7.84 -1.44
C ASN A 59 -1.42 -9.16 -1.01
N PHE A 60 -2.74 -9.23 -1.10
CA PHE A 60 -3.49 -10.43 -0.74
C PHE A 60 -4.75 -10.58 -1.59
N THR A 61 -5.20 -11.84 -1.68
CA THR A 61 -6.46 -12.20 -2.30
C THR A 61 -7.39 -12.79 -1.23
N MET A 62 -8.64 -12.33 -1.20
CA MET A 62 -9.73 -12.97 -0.46
C MET A 62 -10.63 -13.69 -1.44
N ARG A 63 -11.00 -14.93 -1.14
CA ARG A 63 -11.85 -15.75 -1.98
C ARG A 63 -12.92 -16.47 -1.16
N LEU A 64 -14.17 -16.40 -1.62
CA LEU A 64 -15.27 -17.14 -1.08
C LEU A 64 -15.87 -18.04 -2.17
N GLU A 65 -15.87 -19.33 -1.93
CA GLU A 65 -16.59 -20.35 -2.72
C GLU A 65 -17.85 -20.71 -1.96
N SER A 66 -19.04 -20.58 -2.58
CA SER A 66 -20.31 -20.84 -1.90
C SER A 66 -20.99 -22.13 -2.38
N HIS A 67 -20.91 -22.43 -3.67
CA HIS A 67 -21.56 -23.60 -4.26
C HIS A 67 -20.94 -23.93 -5.63
N ALA A 68 -21.25 -25.14 -6.12
CA ALA A 68 -20.78 -25.56 -7.44
C ALA A 68 -21.66 -24.96 -8.54
N GLY A 69 -21.05 -24.19 -9.44
CA GLY A 69 -21.71 -23.55 -10.58
C GLY A 69 -22.67 -22.42 -10.21
N GLY A 70 -23.21 -21.74 -11.20
CA GLY A 70 -24.24 -20.71 -11.03
C GLY A 70 -25.64 -21.32 -10.98
N HIS A 71 -26.54 -20.75 -10.18
CA HIS A 71 -27.91 -21.20 -10.02
C HIS A 71 -28.92 -20.10 -10.35
N HIS A 72 -29.98 -20.44 -11.09
CA HIS A 72 -30.99 -19.48 -11.51
C HIS A 72 -31.62 -18.74 -10.31
N SER A 73 -31.50 -17.41 -10.29
CA SER A 73 -31.92 -16.60 -9.14
C SER A 73 -33.43 -16.64 -8.85
N GLY A 74 -34.24 -16.81 -9.89
CA GLY A 74 -35.70 -16.96 -9.74
C GLY A 74 -36.11 -18.21 -8.98
N ASN A 75 -35.29 -19.28 -9.00
CA ASN A 75 -35.57 -20.55 -8.31
C ASN A 75 -34.87 -20.64 -6.94
N TRP A 76 -33.71 -20.00 -6.81
CA TRP A 76 -32.83 -20.22 -5.68
C TRP A 76 -32.50 -18.93 -4.91
N GLY A 77 -32.98 -17.76 -5.37
CA GLY A 77 -32.86 -16.50 -4.65
C GLY A 77 -33.52 -16.56 -3.27
N GLY A 78 -32.77 -16.10 -2.25
CA GLY A 78 -33.21 -16.20 -0.85
C GLY A 78 -32.92 -17.55 -0.17
N LEU A 79 -32.44 -18.55 -0.91
CA LEU A 79 -32.07 -19.87 -0.37
C LEU A 79 -30.57 -20.13 -0.44
N LEU A 80 -29.89 -19.71 -1.50
CA LEU A 80 -28.45 -19.87 -1.64
C LEU A 80 -27.71 -18.61 -1.23
N THR A 81 -26.56 -18.80 -0.61
CA THR A 81 -25.63 -17.71 -0.28
C THR A 81 -25.13 -17.04 -1.57
N ASN A 82 -25.24 -15.72 -1.66
CA ASN A 82 -24.61 -14.95 -2.71
C ASN A 82 -23.21 -14.49 -2.24
N PRO A 83 -22.11 -15.06 -2.78
CA PRO A 83 -20.76 -14.77 -2.32
C PRO A 83 -20.35 -13.30 -2.57
N GLY A 84 -20.88 -12.66 -3.60
CA GLY A 84 -20.64 -11.24 -3.85
C GLY A 84 -21.19 -10.35 -2.74
N VAL A 85 -22.39 -10.66 -2.23
CA VAL A 85 -23.00 -9.96 -1.10
C VAL A 85 -22.17 -10.15 0.18
N VAL A 86 -21.82 -11.40 0.49
CA VAL A 86 -20.99 -11.71 1.67
C VAL A 86 -19.64 -10.99 1.60
N MET A 87 -18.98 -11.02 0.44
CA MET A 87 -17.70 -10.35 0.25
C MET A 87 -17.80 -8.82 0.36
N ALA A 88 -18.89 -8.23 -0.12
CA ALA A 88 -19.13 -6.79 0.05
C ALA A 88 -19.27 -6.39 1.53
N HIS A 89 -19.97 -7.20 2.33
CA HIS A 89 -20.05 -6.99 3.76
C HIS A 89 -18.72 -7.23 4.48
N ALA A 90 -17.93 -8.20 4.06
CA ALA A 90 -16.58 -8.41 4.58
C ALA A 90 -15.70 -7.19 4.32
N LEU A 91 -15.71 -6.64 3.11
CA LEU A 91 -15.00 -5.40 2.78
C LEU A 91 -15.50 -4.22 3.63
N ALA A 92 -16.81 -4.07 3.77
CA ALA A 92 -17.38 -2.98 4.58
C ALA A 92 -17.04 -3.10 6.08
N SER A 93 -16.68 -4.30 6.56
CA SER A 93 -16.13 -4.48 7.91
C SER A 93 -14.66 -4.07 8.02
N MET A 94 -13.89 -4.10 6.90
CA MET A 94 -12.46 -3.81 6.87
C MET A 94 -12.13 -2.34 6.65
N ILE A 95 -12.98 -1.63 5.91
CA ILE A 95 -12.81 -0.22 5.54
C ILE A 95 -14.17 0.47 5.57
N ASP A 96 -14.25 1.68 6.09
CA ASP A 96 -15.48 2.44 6.07
C ASP A 96 -15.73 3.10 4.71
N ARG A 97 -16.90 3.72 4.57
CA ARG A 97 -17.31 4.42 3.33
C ARG A 97 -16.41 5.59 2.93
N ASN A 98 -15.58 6.06 3.82
CA ASN A 98 -14.67 7.19 3.62
C ASN A 98 -13.19 6.76 3.54
N GLY A 99 -12.90 5.46 3.47
CA GLY A 99 -11.53 4.95 3.33
C GLY A 99 -10.76 4.80 4.62
N LYS A 100 -11.41 4.94 5.80
CA LYS A 100 -10.77 4.67 7.09
C LYS A 100 -10.66 3.16 7.31
N ILE A 101 -9.47 2.68 7.66
CA ILE A 101 -9.23 1.28 7.98
C ILE A 101 -9.91 0.91 9.31
N LEU A 102 -10.64 -0.21 9.31
CA LEU A 102 -11.36 -0.75 10.47
C LEU A 102 -10.70 -2.03 11.04
N VAL A 103 -9.81 -2.67 10.30
CA VAL A 103 -9.04 -3.83 10.78
C VAL A 103 -8.11 -3.37 11.90
N GLU A 104 -8.32 -3.89 13.10
CA GLU A 104 -7.50 -3.57 14.26
C GLU A 104 -6.03 -3.98 14.02
N GLY A 105 -5.08 -3.10 14.35
CA GLY A 105 -3.66 -3.29 14.11
C GLY A 105 -3.17 -3.01 12.67
N TRP A 106 -4.07 -2.82 11.70
CA TRP A 106 -3.69 -2.33 10.36
C TRP A 106 -3.54 -0.81 10.31
N ARG A 107 -4.14 -0.09 11.24
CA ARG A 107 -3.98 1.36 11.35
C ARG A 107 -2.66 1.69 12.04
N ASN A 108 -1.88 2.58 11.45
CA ASN A 108 -0.75 3.22 12.11
C ASN A 108 -0.99 4.73 12.10
N THR A 109 -1.35 5.27 13.25
CA THR A 109 -1.64 6.69 13.44
C THR A 109 -0.52 7.43 14.21
N HIS A 110 0.52 6.70 14.61
CA HIS A 110 1.68 7.30 15.27
C HIS A 110 2.66 7.85 14.24
N ILE A 111 2.70 9.17 14.11
CA ILE A 111 3.65 9.87 13.23
C ILE A 111 4.71 10.53 14.10
N PRO A 112 6.02 10.17 13.95
CA PRO A 112 7.09 10.85 14.66
C PRO A 112 7.13 12.35 14.37
N ASN A 113 7.51 13.15 15.36
CA ASN A 113 7.53 14.61 15.24
C ASN A 113 8.46 15.10 14.11
N SER A 114 9.62 14.48 13.92
CA SER A 114 10.53 14.78 12.81
C SER A 114 9.89 14.57 11.45
N VAL A 115 9.16 13.46 11.29
CA VAL A 115 8.41 13.17 10.06
C VAL A 115 7.29 14.18 9.84
N ARG A 116 6.48 14.45 10.88
CA ARG A 116 5.40 15.44 10.82
C ARG A 116 5.92 16.82 10.41
N ALA A 117 7.04 17.26 11.00
CA ALA A 117 7.66 18.53 10.66
C ALA A 117 8.16 18.57 9.20
N ALA A 118 8.77 17.46 8.71
CA ALA A 118 9.27 17.38 7.35
C ALA A 118 8.16 17.43 6.29
N ILE A 119 7.01 16.79 6.55
CA ILE A 119 5.89 16.76 5.59
C ILE A 119 4.88 17.90 5.75
N ALA A 120 5.01 18.74 6.80
CA ALA A 120 4.03 19.79 7.10
C ALA A 120 3.91 20.84 5.99
N LYS A 121 4.98 21.07 5.25
CA LYS A 121 5.03 22.04 4.14
C LYS A 121 4.74 21.43 2.76
N LEU A 122 4.56 20.10 2.67
CA LEU A 122 4.36 19.45 1.40
C LEU A 122 2.93 19.69 0.88
N GLU A 123 2.84 20.20 -0.32
CA GLU A 123 1.61 20.27 -1.08
C GLU A 123 1.35 18.92 -1.75
N VAL A 124 0.16 18.37 -1.56
CA VAL A 124 -0.27 17.12 -2.19
C VAL A 124 -1.28 17.43 -3.27
N GLY A 125 -1.00 17.02 -4.50
CA GLY A 125 -1.80 17.39 -5.68
C GLY A 125 -1.42 18.76 -6.23
N GLY A 126 -2.24 19.34 -7.11
CA GLY A 126 -2.07 20.73 -7.58
C GLY A 126 -1.30 20.91 -8.89
N GLY A 127 -0.84 19.85 -9.56
CA GLY A 127 -0.34 19.94 -10.93
C GLY A 127 -1.47 19.84 -11.97
N ASP A 128 -1.26 20.36 -13.16
CA ASP A 128 -2.25 20.38 -14.26
C ASP A 128 -2.86 19.00 -14.59
N ASN A 129 -2.12 17.92 -14.28
CA ASN A 129 -2.55 16.53 -14.48
C ASN A 129 -2.81 15.79 -13.17
N ALA A 130 -2.85 16.48 -12.02
CA ALA A 130 -3.12 15.84 -10.73
C ALA A 130 -4.60 15.41 -10.67
N PRO A 131 -4.90 14.25 -10.08
CA PRO A 131 -6.29 13.85 -9.88
C PRO A 131 -6.97 14.78 -8.86
N GLU A 132 -8.27 14.94 -8.99
CA GLU A 132 -9.09 15.65 -8.01
C GLU A 132 -9.06 14.89 -6.67
N ILE A 133 -8.65 15.59 -5.61
CA ILE A 133 -8.54 15.01 -4.27
C ILE A 133 -9.88 15.11 -3.54
N ASN A 134 -10.36 13.98 -3.01
CA ASN A 134 -11.47 13.99 -2.05
C ASN A 134 -10.91 14.26 -0.64
N PRO A 135 -11.13 15.43 -0.04
CA PRO A 135 -10.57 15.77 1.28
C PRO A 135 -11.14 14.93 2.42
N ASN A 136 -12.28 14.27 2.19
CA ASN A 136 -12.95 13.42 3.19
C ASN A 136 -12.54 11.93 3.09
N TRP A 137 -11.65 11.57 2.16
CA TRP A 137 -11.18 10.19 1.97
C TRP A 137 -9.96 9.90 2.83
N GLY A 138 -9.93 8.72 3.47
CA GLY A 138 -8.82 8.22 4.27
C GLY A 138 -8.98 8.44 5.77
N GLU A 139 -7.86 8.40 6.50
CA GLU A 139 -7.86 8.55 7.95
C GLU A 139 -8.32 9.96 8.35
N PRO A 140 -9.31 10.06 9.27
CA PRO A 140 -9.75 11.35 9.79
C PRO A 140 -8.62 12.01 10.61
N ASP A 141 -8.75 13.31 10.83
CA ASP A 141 -7.86 14.10 11.70
C ASP A 141 -6.38 14.12 11.24
N MET A 142 -6.14 13.80 9.98
CA MET A 142 -4.82 13.87 9.33
C MET A 142 -4.85 14.83 8.15
N THR A 143 -3.74 15.55 7.94
CA THR A 143 -3.51 16.33 6.73
C THR A 143 -3.37 15.41 5.51
N LEU A 144 -3.52 15.95 4.30
CA LEU A 144 -3.33 15.16 3.06
C LEU A 144 -1.94 14.55 2.98
N ALA A 145 -0.91 15.30 3.38
CA ALA A 145 0.47 14.81 3.43
C ALA A 145 0.63 13.66 4.45
N GLU A 146 0.03 13.77 5.63
CA GLU A 146 0.06 12.69 6.63
C GLU A 146 -0.64 11.43 6.12
N ARG A 147 -1.77 11.56 5.43
CA ARG A 147 -2.50 10.40 4.85
C ARG A 147 -1.68 9.66 3.82
N VAL A 148 -1.01 10.37 2.91
CA VAL A 148 -0.27 9.72 1.80
C VAL A 148 1.13 9.30 2.17
N PHE A 149 1.84 10.03 3.05
CA PHE A 149 3.25 9.76 3.35
C PHE A 149 3.49 9.08 4.70
N ALA A 150 2.58 9.24 5.66
CA ALA A 150 2.84 8.86 7.04
C ALA A 150 1.75 7.96 7.66
N SER A 151 0.79 7.48 6.89
CA SER A 151 -0.22 6.53 7.37
C SER A 151 -0.35 5.29 6.48
N ASN A 152 -1.00 4.26 7.02
CA ASN A 152 -1.37 3.07 6.26
C ASN A 152 -2.63 3.35 5.45
N THR A 153 -2.71 2.76 4.24
CA THR A 153 -3.90 2.84 3.37
C THR A 153 -4.23 1.46 2.81
N PHE A 154 -5.51 1.14 2.78
CA PHE A 154 -6.00 -0.10 2.20
C PHE A 154 -6.79 0.21 0.92
N GLU A 155 -6.47 -0.52 -0.16
CA GLU A 155 -7.11 -0.35 -1.46
C GLU A 155 -7.62 -1.68 -2.01
N VAL A 156 -8.81 -1.66 -2.59
CA VAL A 156 -9.36 -2.75 -3.39
C VAL A 156 -8.88 -2.58 -4.83
N ARG A 157 -7.97 -3.45 -5.29
CA ARG A 157 -7.44 -3.41 -6.65
C ARG A 157 -8.40 -3.99 -7.69
N ALA A 158 -9.16 -5.03 -7.29
CA ALA A 158 -10.21 -5.63 -8.09
C ALA A 158 -11.21 -6.36 -7.20
N PHE A 159 -12.46 -6.43 -7.67
CA PHE A 159 -13.53 -7.22 -7.08
C PHE A 159 -14.28 -7.94 -8.20
N GLU A 160 -14.31 -9.25 -8.15
CA GLU A 160 -14.94 -10.10 -9.16
C GLU A 160 -16.02 -10.99 -8.52
N THR A 161 -17.22 -10.98 -9.12
CA THR A 161 -18.29 -11.92 -8.85
C THR A 161 -19.21 -11.96 -10.07
N GLY A 162 -19.58 -13.17 -10.52
CA GLY A 162 -20.30 -13.34 -11.78
C GLY A 162 -19.46 -12.98 -13.02
N ASN A 163 -20.14 -12.63 -14.12
CA ASN A 163 -19.49 -12.21 -15.36
C ASN A 163 -20.05 -10.84 -15.82
N PRO A 164 -19.33 -9.74 -15.61
CA PRO A 164 -19.81 -8.41 -15.94
C PRO A 164 -19.96 -8.17 -17.47
N GLN A 165 -19.26 -8.92 -18.32
CA GLN A 165 -19.38 -8.82 -19.78
C GLN A 165 -20.64 -9.55 -20.30
N SER A 166 -21.18 -10.51 -19.54
CA SER A 166 -22.38 -11.26 -19.85
C SER A 166 -23.15 -11.62 -18.58
N PRO A 167 -23.81 -10.64 -17.94
CA PRO A 167 -24.51 -10.85 -16.68
C PRO A 167 -25.70 -11.77 -16.89
N ALA A 168 -25.79 -12.83 -16.09
CA ALA A 168 -26.88 -13.80 -16.12
C ALA A 168 -27.78 -13.64 -14.88
N ASN A 169 -29.06 -14.06 -14.99
CA ASN A 169 -29.99 -14.12 -13.86
C ASN A 169 -29.68 -15.32 -12.94
N ALA A 170 -28.45 -15.37 -12.44
CA ALA A 170 -27.94 -16.46 -11.64
C ALA A 170 -27.19 -15.96 -10.40
N ILE A 171 -27.23 -16.72 -9.33
CA ILE A 171 -26.38 -16.53 -8.15
C ILE A 171 -25.00 -17.06 -8.52
N PRO A 172 -23.95 -16.23 -8.49
CA PRO A 172 -22.59 -16.67 -8.84
C PRO A 172 -22.04 -17.66 -7.83
N PRO A 173 -21.15 -18.60 -8.24
CA PRO A 173 -20.60 -19.61 -7.34
C PRO A 173 -19.54 -19.07 -6.38
N HIS A 174 -18.85 -17.99 -6.74
CA HIS A 174 -17.75 -17.43 -5.96
C HIS A 174 -17.68 -15.91 -6.06
N ALA A 175 -16.90 -15.34 -5.15
CA ALA A 175 -16.43 -13.95 -5.23
C ALA A 175 -14.95 -13.90 -4.86
N VAL A 176 -14.22 -12.97 -5.50
CA VAL A 176 -12.78 -12.75 -5.27
C VAL A 176 -12.50 -11.27 -5.14
N VAL A 177 -11.69 -10.91 -4.15
CA VAL A 177 -11.18 -9.54 -3.96
C VAL A 177 -9.67 -9.57 -3.95
N PHE A 178 -9.07 -8.68 -4.72
CA PHE A 178 -7.63 -8.41 -4.71
C PHE A 178 -7.40 -7.11 -3.95
N GLY A 179 -6.83 -7.23 -2.76
CA GLY A 179 -6.55 -6.11 -1.88
C GLY A 179 -5.07 -5.81 -1.77
N HIS A 180 -4.71 -4.59 -1.40
CA HIS A 180 -3.40 -4.30 -0.88
C HIS A 180 -3.43 -3.29 0.27
N LEU A 181 -2.51 -3.47 1.20
CA LEU A 181 -2.21 -2.50 2.24
C LEU A 181 -0.87 -1.84 1.92
N ARG A 182 -0.88 -0.52 1.76
CA ARG A 182 0.33 0.30 1.80
C ARG A 182 0.58 0.67 3.25
N TYR A 183 1.77 0.40 3.78
CA TYR A 183 2.05 0.58 5.19
C TYR A 183 3.37 1.32 5.45
N VAL A 184 3.43 2.01 6.58
CA VAL A 184 4.59 2.78 7.01
C VAL A 184 5.44 2.01 8.01
N VAL A 185 6.66 2.47 8.24
CA VAL A 185 7.55 1.95 9.30
C VAL A 185 6.86 2.03 10.66
N GLY A 186 6.98 0.97 11.45
CA GLY A 186 6.27 0.78 12.73
C GLY A 186 5.03 -0.10 12.61
N THR A 187 4.69 -0.54 11.39
CA THR A 187 3.65 -1.56 11.19
C THR A 187 4.24 -2.95 11.33
N GLU A 188 3.62 -3.80 12.14
CA GLU A 188 4.06 -5.18 12.40
C GLU A 188 3.69 -6.10 11.22
N VAL A 189 4.58 -6.19 10.24
CA VAL A 189 4.34 -6.86 8.94
C VAL A 189 3.91 -8.31 9.11
N ASN A 190 4.54 -9.05 10.02
CA ASN A 190 4.25 -10.46 10.28
C ASN A 190 2.86 -10.68 10.91
N GLN A 191 2.23 -9.61 11.41
CA GLN A 191 0.89 -9.66 12.00
C GLN A 191 -0.21 -9.29 10.99
N LEU A 192 0.11 -8.75 9.82
CA LEU A 192 -0.90 -8.28 8.87
C LEU A 192 -1.89 -9.37 8.46
N MET A 193 -1.39 -10.56 8.08
CA MET A 193 -2.24 -11.70 7.71
C MET A 193 -3.00 -12.27 8.92
N PRO A 194 -2.36 -12.56 10.07
CA PRO A 194 -3.08 -13.00 11.28
C PRO A 194 -4.18 -12.04 11.72
N LEU A 195 -3.92 -10.73 11.69
CA LEU A 195 -4.92 -9.71 12.05
C LEU A 195 -6.11 -9.68 11.09
N LEU A 196 -5.87 -9.82 9.78
CA LEU A 196 -6.94 -9.94 8.80
C LEU A 196 -7.78 -11.18 9.06
N ARG A 197 -7.15 -12.34 9.31
CA ARG A 197 -7.89 -13.57 9.62
C ARG A 197 -8.75 -13.41 10.87
N ALA A 198 -8.16 -12.91 11.96
CA ALA A 198 -8.88 -12.68 13.20
C ALA A 198 -10.05 -11.69 13.04
N HIS A 199 -9.86 -10.64 12.22
CA HIS A 199 -10.91 -9.68 11.92
C HIS A 199 -12.08 -10.34 11.18
N LEU A 200 -11.80 -11.09 10.12
CA LEU A 200 -12.85 -11.78 9.35
C LEU A 200 -13.60 -12.81 10.21
N ASP A 201 -12.88 -13.58 11.04
CA ASP A 201 -13.50 -14.55 11.96
C ASP A 201 -14.40 -13.86 12.99
N LYS A 202 -13.94 -12.76 13.58
CA LYS A 202 -14.71 -11.96 14.54
C LYS A 202 -16.02 -11.42 13.94
N HIS A 203 -16.01 -11.09 12.65
CA HIS A 203 -17.16 -10.55 11.93
C HIS A 203 -18.03 -11.60 11.22
N GLY A 204 -17.74 -12.91 11.43
CA GLY A 204 -18.55 -14.02 10.89
C GLY A 204 -18.22 -14.38 9.44
N PHE A 205 -17.01 -14.05 8.95
CA PHE A 205 -16.53 -14.32 7.59
C PHE A 205 -15.42 -15.39 7.57
N SER A 206 -15.53 -16.40 8.43
CA SER A 206 -14.54 -17.49 8.55
C SER A 206 -14.37 -18.32 7.27
N ASP A 207 -15.42 -18.40 6.44
CA ASP A 207 -15.41 -19.16 5.18
C ASP A 207 -14.59 -18.47 4.07
N ILE A 208 -14.20 -17.20 4.25
CA ILE A 208 -13.37 -16.50 3.30
C ILE A 208 -11.92 -17.01 3.44
N THR A 209 -11.38 -17.55 2.35
CA THR A 209 -9.97 -17.91 2.24
C THR A 209 -9.12 -16.65 1.96
N ILE A 210 -7.98 -16.52 2.62
CA ILE A 210 -7.04 -15.43 2.40
C ILE A 210 -5.72 -16.02 1.90
N ILE A 211 -5.16 -15.43 0.84
CA ILE A 211 -3.91 -15.87 0.22
C ILE A 211 -3.00 -14.66 0.10
N SER A 212 -1.76 -14.75 0.61
CA SER A 212 -0.71 -13.77 0.31
C SER A 212 -0.23 -14.01 -1.13
N GLU A 213 -0.23 -12.96 -1.95
CA GLU A 213 0.15 -13.11 -3.36
C GLU A 213 1.67 -13.23 -3.54
N ARG A 214 2.42 -12.62 -2.63
CA ARG A 214 3.89 -12.61 -2.61
C ARG A 214 4.40 -12.15 -1.25
N ASP A 215 5.71 -12.29 -1.02
CA ASP A 215 6.35 -11.71 0.17
C ASP A 215 6.07 -10.21 0.23
N PRO A 216 5.78 -9.66 1.42
CA PRO A 216 5.61 -8.23 1.60
C PRO A 216 6.87 -7.44 1.22
N MET A 217 6.69 -6.32 0.55
CA MET A 217 7.77 -5.34 0.38
C MET A 217 7.83 -4.47 1.63
N TYR A 218 8.99 -4.44 2.31
CA TYR A 218 9.13 -3.73 3.59
C TYR A 218 9.14 -2.22 3.42
N ALA A 219 8.52 -1.54 4.37
CA ALA A 219 8.64 -0.09 4.50
C ALA A 219 10.05 0.29 4.96
N THR A 220 10.57 1.39 4.42
CA THR A 220 11.85 1.97 4.85
C THR A 220 11.67 3.44 5.19
N ARG A 221 12.48 3.96 6.11
CA ARG A 221 12.51 5.40 6.44
C ARG A 221 13.84 5.77 7.05
N LEU A 222 14.50 6.77 6.46
CA LEU A 222 15.53 7.53 7.12
C LEU A 222 14.86 8.65 7.94
N ASP A 223 15.31 8.87 9.17
CA ASP A 223 14.80 9.98 9.97
C ASP A 223 15.20 11.31 9.30
N PRO A 224 14.28 12.25 9.09
CA PRO A 224 14.60 13.57 8.52
C PRO A 224 15.68 14.34 9.30
N ASP A 225 15.82 14.08 10.59
CA ASP A 225 16.88 14.67 11.43
C ASP A 225 18.24 13.98 11.32
N HIS A 226 18.33 12.88 10.59
CA HIS A 226 19.59 12.15 10.39
C HIS A 226 20.61 13.03 9.63
N PRO A 227 21.91 13.03 9.99
CA PRO A 227 22.94 13.85 9.32
C PRO A 227 22.99 13.66 7.81
N TRP A 228 22.82 12.45 7.29
CA TRP A 228 22.79 12.20 5.85
C TRP A 228 21.55 12.79 5.15
N ALA A 229 20.39 12.83 5.83
CA ALA A 229 19.21 13.50 5.30
C ALA A 229 19.47 15.00 5.14
N LYS A 230 19.97 15.64 6.19
CA LYS A 230 20.32 17.08 6.17
C LYS A 230 21.38 17.39 5.11
N TRP A 231 22.44 16.57 5.04
CA TRP A 231 23.45 16.71 4.00
C TRP A 231 22.88 16.63 2.58
N ALA A 232 21.96 15.67 2.32
CA ALA A 232 21.36 15.51 1.01
C ALA A 232 20.48 16.72 0.63
N VAL A 233 19.67 17.22 1.58
CA VAL A 233 18.85 18.42 1.40
C VAL A 233 19.74 19.64 1.09
N ASP A 234 20.76 19.87 1.91
CA ASP A 234 21.68 21.01 1.73
C ASP A 234 22.42 20.93 0.39
N SER A 235 22.93 19.74 0.03
CA SER A 235 23.67 19.53 -1.22
C SER A 235 22.79 19.72 -2.45
N LEU A 236 21.56 19.20 -2.41
CA LEU A 236 20.62 19.35 -3.53
C LEU A 236 20.13 20.80 -3.64
N GLY A 237 19.83 21.47 -2.51
CA GLY A 237 19.42 22.86 -2.49
C GLY A 237 20.50 23.80 -3.02
N GLN A 238 21.77 23.57 -2.64
CA GLN A 238 22.89 24.33 -3.21
C GLN A 238 23.04 24.14 -4.73
N THR A 239 22.80 22.93 -5.23
CA THR A 239 22.90 22.62 -6.65
C THR A 239 21.70 23.15 -7.44
N ALA A 240 20.52 23.06 -6.91
CA ALA A 240 19.28 23.54 -7.54
C ALA A 240 19.10 25.07 -7.41
N GLY A 241 19.71 25.67 -6.38
CA GLY A 241 19.56 27.10 -6.09
C GLY A 241 18.22 27.45 -5.42
N GLU A 242 17.54 26.45 -4.82
CA GLU A 242 16.24 26.60 -4.17
C GLU A 242 16.09 25.68 -2.94
N GLU A 243 15.05 25.92 -2.14
CA GLU A 243 14.70 25.05 -0.98
C GLU A 243 14.15 23.70 -1.48
N ILE A 244 14.58 22.61 -0.81
CA ILE A 244 14.20 21.22 -1.12
C ILE A 244 13.11 20.76 -0.14
#